data_a35e6d657ee3fab3957220276777b99e
#
_entry.id   a35e6d657ee3fab3957220276777b99e
#
_cell.length_a   1.000
_cell.length_b   1.000
_cell.length_c   1.000
_cell.angle_alpha   90.00
_cell.angle_beta   90.00
_cell.angle_gamma   90.00
#
_symmetry.space_group_name_H-M   'P 1'
#
loop_
_entity.id
_entity.type
_entity.pdbx_description
1 polymer ?
#
loop_
_entity_poly.entity_id
_entity_poly.type
_entity_poly.pdbx_seq_one_letter_code
_entity_poly.pdbx_strand_id
1 'polypeptide(L)'
;MSEKKFDKNKLPSRHVSVGPEKAPHRSYYYAMGMTEEDINKPFVGVVSTWNEAAPCNIALMRQAQSVKKGVKDADGTPREFCTITVTDGIAMGHQGMKSSLVSREVIADSTELTVRGHSYDAIVGLAGCDKSLPGLMMAMCRLNVPSVFMYGGSILPGRYKGNDVTVVDVFEAVGKYAAGAATKKDLKELEQVACPSDGACGGQFTANTMACVSEIIGLALPYSSGAPAPYEDRDKYAYDSGKQIMNLIEKNIRPRDIVTKKSLENAATIVAATGGSTNAGLHLPAIAHECGIKFSLDDVVEVFKRTPYIADLKPGGQYVAKDVYEAGGVPIIIKTLFDGGFLHGDCMTVTGKTLEENLNGVVFNENQKVIRPYNKPLSPTGGVVGLKGNLAPDGAIVKVAGLDNTFFEGYARCFDCEEDAFECVSNEGYETGEVIVIRYEGPKGGPGMREMLSTTAALSGQGAGGKVALITDGRFSGGTRGLCVGHIGPEAAIGGPIALIQDGDKITIDGDKGVLSVDLSDKELEKRRKKWKPRETDYNSGTLWKYSQTVGSAQNGAITHPGADEETHCYADI
;
A
#
# COMPACT_ATOMS: atom_id res chain seq x y z
N MET A 1 12.82 44.76 11.23
CA MET A 1 13.37 43.42 10.93
C MET A 1 12.29 42.43 11.35
N SER A 2 11.63 41.71 10.43
CA SER A 2 10.72 40.66 10.78
C SER A 2 11.50 39.58 11.56
N GLU A 3 11.01 39.15 12.70
CA GLU A 3 11.60 38.01 13.41
C GLU A 3 11.77 36.86 12.41
N LYS A 4 13.01 36.33 12.30
CA LYS A 4 13.26 35.17 11.46
C LYS A 4 12.47 34.00 12.04
N LYS A 5 11.49 33.49 11.28
CA LYS A 5 10.67 32.34 11.65
C LYS A 5 11.47 31.06 11.93
N PHE A 6 12.70 30.95 11.41
CA PHE A 6 13.53 29.77 11.46
C PHE A 6 14.96 30.10 11.88
N ASP A 7 15.52 29.29 12.77
CA ASP A 7 16.93 29.34 13.10
C ASP A 7 17.70 28.29 12.27
N LYS A 8 18.39 28.74 11.23
CA LYS A 8 19.16 27.89 10.32
C LYS A 8 20.20 27.02 11.06
N ASN A 9 20.72 27.49 12.19
CA ASN A 9 21.72 26.75 12.98
C ASN A 9 21.14 25.49 13.67
N LYS A 10 19.81 25.38 13.75
CA LYS A 10 19.11 24.23 14.33
C LYS A 10 18.61 23.23 13.29
N LEU A 11 18.79 23.53 11.98
CA LEU A 11 18.32 22.71 10.89
C LEU A 11 19.47 21.84 10.32
N PRO A 12 19.20 20.64 9.81
CA PRO A 12 20.19 19.79 9.14
C PRO A 12 20.98 20.52 8.03
N SER A 13 20.34 21.37 7.27
CA SER A 13 20.98 22.15 6.19
C SER A 13 22.07 23.11 6.66
N ARG A 14 22.25 23.32 7.98
CA ARG A 14 23.42 24.07 8.51
C ARG A 14 24.74 23.45 8.06
N HIS A 15 24.76 22.11 7.91
CA HIS A 15 25.96 21.37 7.51
C HIS A 15 26.49 21.71 6.13
N VAL A 16 25.66 22.29 5.27
CA VAL A 16 26.01 22.69 3.89
C VAL A 16 25.88 24.18 3.61
N SER A 17 25.39 24.97 4.58
CA SER A 17 25.07 26.40 4.34
C SER A 17 25.71 27.36 5.34
N VAL A 18 25.98 26.95 6.57
CA VAL A 18 26.42 27.86 7.64
C VAL A 18 27.92 27.74 7.90
N GLY A 19 28.61 28.88 8.02
CA GLY A 19 30.04 28.97 8.30
C GLY A 19 30.90 29.16 7.05
N PRO A 20 32.11 29.74 7.21
CA PRO A 20 33.03 29.99 6.08
C PRO A 20 33.53 28.70 5.43
N GLU A 21 33.67 27.62 6.18
CA GLU A 21 34.11 26.30 5.68
C GLU A 21 33.08 25.66 4.74
N LYS A 22 31.84 26.17 4.71
CA LYS A 22 30.77 25.72 3.77
C LYS A 22 30.72 26.54 2.48
N ALA A 23 31.67 27.45 2.24
CA ALA A 23 31.76 28.20 1.00
C ALA A 23 31.80 27.32 -0.26
N PRO A 24 32.52 26.18 -0.32
CA PRO A 24 32.47 25.27 -1.47
C PRO A 24 31.07 24.74 -1.75
N HIS A 25 30.30 24.38 -0.73
CA HIS A 25 28.89 23.90 -0.87
C HIS A 25 28.01 25.01 -1.43
N ARG A 26 28.13 26.23 -0.90
CA ARG A 26 27.35 27.39 -1.39
C ARG A 26 27.70 27.75 -2.83
N SER A 27 28.94 27.50 -3.28
CA SER A 27 29.31 27.70 -4.70
C SER A 27 28.48 26.82 -5.63
N TYR A 28 28.17 25.57 -5.25
CA TYR A 28 27.25 24.72 -6.02
C TYR A 28 25.82 25.27 -6.01
N TYR A 29 25.36 25.80 -4.88
CA TYR A 29 24.01 26.41 -4.82
C TYR A 29 23.91 27.65 -5.72
N TYR A 30 24.91 28.50 -5.76
CA TYR A 30 24.95 29.62 -6.70
C TYR A 30 24.98 29.13 -8.16
N ALA A 31 25.70 28.06 -8.47
CA ALA A 31 25.70 27.45 -9.81
C ALA A 31 24.32 26.92 -10.23
N MET A 32 23.48 26.52 -9.26
CA MET A 32 22.09 26.14 -9.49
C MET A 32 21.11 27.31 -9.50
N GLY A 33 21.60 28.56 -9.49
CA GLY A 33 20.79 29.78 -9.53
C GLY A 33 20.13 30.15 -8.20
N MET A 34 20.59 29.62 -7.07
CA MET A 34 20.10 30.02 -5.75
C MET A 34 20.73 31.37 -5.35
N THR A 35 19.94 32.19 -4.69
CA THR A 35 20.40 33.43 -4.06
C THR A 35 20.90 33.15 -2.63
N GLU A 36 21.58 34.13 -2.04
CA GLU A 36 21.93 34.06 -0.62
C GLU A 36 20.70 33.96 0.28
N GLU A 37 19.60 34.62 -0.11
CA GLU A 37 18.32 34.53 0.59
C GLU A 37 17.79 33.07 0.57
N ASP A 38 17.81 32.41 -0.60
CA ASP A 38 17.37 31.01 -0.73
C ASP A 38 18.21 30.06 0.14
N ILE A 39 19.54 30.28 0.20
CA ILE A 39 20.47 29.46 1.00
C ILE A 39 20.20 29.59 2.51
N ASN A 40 19.72 30.75 2.93
CA ASN A 40 19.42 31.02 4.34
C ASN A 40 18.04 30.52 4.79
N LYS A 41 17.16 30.10 3.86
CA LYS A 41 15.85 29.50 4.15
C LYS A 41 15.97 27.99 4.45
N PRO A 42 14.97 27.38 5.08
CA PRO A 42 14.90 25.91 5.22
C PRO A 42 14.90 25.23 3.84
N PHE A 43 15.67 24.13 3.72
CA PHE A 43 15.71 23.32 2.51
C PHE A 43 14.67 22.21 2.58
N VAL A 44 13.69 22.25 1.68
CA VAL A 44 12.62 21.26 1.58
C VAL A 44 12.86 20.35 0.39
N GLY A 45 13.11 19.07 0.64
CA GLY A 45 13.13 18.04 -0.41
C GLY A 45 11.71 17.77 -0.91
N VAL A 46 11.47 17.95 -2.21
CA VAL A 46 10.22 17.55 -2.86
C VAL A 46 10.52 16.28 -3.61
N VAL A 47 10.22 15.14 -2.97
CA VAL A 47 10.49 13.82 -3.53
C VAL A 47 9.28 13.33 -4.30
N SER A 48 9.49 12.97 -5.57
CA SER A 48 8.45 12.48 -6.46
C SER A 48 8.80 11.08 -6.98
N THR A 49 7.81 10.21 -7.05
CA THR A 49 7.91 8.93 -7.74
C THR A 49 7.44 9.03 -9.20
N TRP A 50 7.59 10.20 -9.81
CA TRP A 50 7.21 10.43 -11.20
C TRP A 50 7.87 9.41 -12.15
N ASN A 51 7.07 8.92 -13.08
CA ASN A 51 7.53 8.02 -14.11
C ASN A 51 6.56 8.11 -15.31
N GLU A 52 7.07 8.39 -16.50
CA GLU A 52 6.28 8.51 -17.71
C GLU A 52 5.63 7.19 -18.13
N ALA A 53 6.24 6.05 -17.79
CA ALA A 53 5.70 4.72 -18.08
C ALA A 53 4.65 4.23 -17.06
N ALA A 54 4.30 5.05 -16.07
CA ALA A 54 3.38 4.69 -14.98
C ALA A 54 2.18 5.65 -14.95
N PRO A 55 0.98 5.24 -15.42
CA PRO A 55 -0.21 6.10 -15.41
C PRO A 55 -0.49 6.73 -14.05
N CYS A 56 -0.27 5.98 -12.98
CA CYS A 56 -0.45 6.44 -11.60
C CYS A 56 0.49 7.60 -11.20
N ASN A 57 1.59 7.80 -11.93
CA ASN A 57 2.68 8.69 -11.53
C ASN A 57 2.91 9.85 -12.51
N ILE A 58 2.27 9.85 -13.68
CA ILE A 58 2.45 10.91 -14.70
C ILE A 58 2.07 12.29 -14.16
N ALA A 59 0.96 12.41 -13.44
CA ALA A 59 0.48 13.68 -12.86
C ALA A 59 1.42 14.26 -11.81
N LEU A 60 2.31 13.47 -11.21
CA LEU A 60 3.17 13.91 -10.11
C LEU A 60 4.14 15.01 -10.53
N MET A 61 4.55 15.07 -11.81
CA MET A 61 5.41 16.16 -12.31
C MET A 61 4.71 17.51 -12.18
N ARG A 62 3.44 17.61 -12.55
CA ARG A 62 2.63 18.84 -12.44
C ARG A 62 2.39 19.19 -10.97
N GLN A 63 2.02 18.20 -10.16
CA GLN A 63 1.73 18.37 -8.74
C GLN A 63 2.97 18.82 -7.95
N ALA A 64 4.17 18.34 -8.29
CA ALA A 64 5.42 18.76 -7.67
C ALA A 64 5.69 20.26 -7.87
N GLN A 65 5.31 20.85 -9.03
CA GLN A 65 5.45 22.30 -9.23
C GLN A 65 4.54 23.08 -8.29
N SER A 66 3.32 22.60 -8.03
CA SER A 66 2.38 23.22 -7.08
C SER A 66 2.92 23.13 -5.64
N VAL A 67 3.49 21.98 -5.23
CA VAL A 67 4.17 21.84 -3.93
C VAL A 67 5.32 22.86 -3.80
N LYS A 68 6.19 22.95 -4.82
CA LYS A 68 7.33 23.89 -4.81
C LYS A 68 6.87 25.34 -4.69
N LYS A 69 5.76 25.68 -5.35
CA LYS A 69 5.15 27.00 -5.21
C LYS A 69 4.68 27.24 -3.77
N GLY A 70 3.99 26.30 -3.15
CA GLY A 70 3.53 26.39 -1.77
C GLY A 70 4.68 26.59 -0.78
N VAL A 71 5.77 25.83 -0.93
CA VAL A 71 6.99 25.97 -0.11
C VAL A 71 7.60 27.37 -0.25
N LYS A 72 7.74 27.87 -1.48
CA LYS A 72 8.29 29.20 -1.74
C LYS A 72 7.43 30.32 -1.14
N ASP A 73 6.12 30.24 -1.34
CA ASP A 73 5.17 31.23 -0.83
C ASP A 73 5.11 31.24 0.72
N ALA A 74 5.57 30.15 1.37
CA ALA A 74 5.71 30.02 2.82
C ALA A 74 7.15 30.21 3.34
N ASP A 75 8.03 30.81 2.55
CA ASP A 75 9.40 31.19 2.89
C ASP A 75 10.39 30.02 3.06
N GLY A 76 10.22 28.93 2.28
CA GLY A 76 11.13 27.81 2.16
C GLY A 76 11.84 27.75 0.82
N THR A 77 12.91 26.94 0.74
CA THR A 77 13.65 26.66 -0.49
C THR A 77 13.41 25.22 -0.93
N PRO A 78 12.49 24.97 -1.88
CA PRO A 78 12.20 23.64 -2.36
C PRO A 78 13.26 23.13 -3.33
N ARG A 79 13.60 21.84 -3.24
CA ARG A 79 14.43 21.12 -4.20
C ARG A 79 13.78 19.81 -4.56
N GLU A 80 13.44 19.67 -5.83
CA GLU A 80 12.80 18.48 -6.38
C GLU A 80 13.84 17.42 -6.75
N PHE A 81 13.54 16.18 -6.41
CA PHE A 81 14.27 15.01 -6.90
C PHE A 81 13.30 13.84 -7.07
N CYS A 82 13.68 12.87 -7.90
CA CYS A 82 12.86 11.70 -8.16
C CYS A 82 13.47 10.45 -7.52
N THR A 83 12.58 9.57 -7.06
CA THR A 83 12.88 8.17 -6.79
C THR A 83 12.10 7.30 -7.78
N ILE A 84 12.35 5.98 -7.76
CA ILE A 84 11.74 5.05 -8.70
C ILE A 84 10.25 4.80 -8.40
N THR A 85 9.56 4.24 -9.39
CA THR A 85 8.30 3.50 -9.20
C THR A 85 8.26 2.29 -10.11
N VAL A 86 7.58 1.24 -9.66
CA VAL A 86 7.15 0.11 -10.48
C VAL A 86 5.63 0.11 -10.49
N THR A 87 5.03 0.08 -11.69
CA THR A 87 3.58 0.03 -11.83
C THR A 87 3.10 -1.41 -11.75
N ASP A 88 2.42 -1.75 -10.66
CA ASP A 88 1.93 -3.11 -10.43
C ASP A 88 1.05 -3.60 -11.59
N GLY A 89 0.16 -2.79 -12.12
CA GLY A 89 -0.71 -3.17 -13.24
C GLY A 89 0.03 -3.57 -14.52
N ILE A 90 1.21 -2.97 -14.80
CA ILE A 90 2.05 -3.35 -15.95
C ILE A 90 2.92 -4.57 -15.62
N ALA A 91 3.39 -4.68 -14.38
CA ALA A 91 4.23 -5.78 -13.92
C ALA A 91 3.45 -7.08 -13.65
N MET A 92 2.13 -7.00 -13.54
CA MET A 92 1.24 -8.11 -13.17
C MET A 92 1.28 -9.27 -14.18
N GLY A 93 1.30 -10.51 -13.68
CA GLY A 93 1.23 -11.72 -14.50
C GLY A 93 2.54 -12.11 -15.20
N HIS A 94 3.68 -11.50 -14.86
CA HIS A 94 4.99 -11.91 -15.36
C HIS A 94 6.09 -11.66 -14.31
N GLN A 95 7.32 -12.09 -14.58
CA GLN A 95 8.46 -12.01 -13.63
C GLN A 95 8.77 -10.58 -13.15
N GLY A 96 8.38 -9.55 -13.90
CA GLY A 96 8.53 -8.14 -13.50
C GLY A 96 7.83 -7.81 -12.19
N MET A 97 6.79 -8.56 -11.81
CA MET A 97 6.03 -8.33 -10.58
C MET A 97 6.86 -8.57 -9.31
N LYS A 98 7.93 -9.36 -9.38
CA LYS A 98 8.89 -9.53 -8.28
C LYS A 98 9.61 -8.23 -7.92
N SER A 99 9.74 -7.30 -8.86
CA SER A 99 10.33 -5.97 -8.62
C SER A 99 9.40 -5.03 -7.84
N SER A 100 8.09 -5.30 -7.81
CA SER A 100 7.10 -4.41 -7.20
C SER A 100 7.37 -4.16 -5.71
N LEU A 101 7.33 -5.19 -4.85
CA LEU A 101 7.56 -5.00 -3.41
C LEU A 101 8.99 -4.57 -3.09
N VAL A 102 9.96 -5.06 -3.85
CA VAL A 102 11.37 -4.65 -3.70
C VAL A 102 11.53 -3.15 -3.94
N SER A 103 10.76 -2.57 -4.86
CA SER A 103 10.78 -1.12 -5.11
C SER A 103 10.38 -0.29 -3.90
N ARG A 104 9.55 -0.82 -2.97
CA ARG A 104 9.19 -0.15 -1.72
C ARG A 104 10.42 0.17 -0.87
N GLU A 105 11.31 -0.81 -0.71
CA GLU A 105 12.57 -0.65 0.03
C GLU A 105 13.52 0.34 -0.70
N VAL A 106 13.67 0.16 -2.01
CA VAL A 106 14.55 1.04 -2.82
C VAL A 106 14.05 2.49 -2.81
N ILE A 107 12.74 2.72 -2.80
CA ILE A 107 12.14 4.06 -2.67
C ILE A 107 12.52 4.68 -1.32
N ALA A 108 12.38 3.92 -0.23
CA ALA A 108 12.77 4.39 1.10
C ALA A 108 14.28 4.67 1.17
N ASP A 109 15.11 3.74 0.70
CA ASP A 109 16.57 3.84 0.71
C ASP A 109 17.09 5.01 -0.14
N SER A 110 16.61 5.16 -1.37
CA SER A 110 17.05 6.24 -2.27
C SER A 110 16.61 7.61 -1.78
N THR A 111 15.44 7.71 -1.16
CA THR A 111 14.95 8.93 -0.53
C THR A 111 15.83 9.28 0.67
N GLU A 112 16.14 8.31 1.53
CA GLU A 112 17.04 8.49 2.67
C GLU A 112 18.42 8.98 2.22
N LEU A 113 19.05 8.30 1.25
CA LEU A 113 20.36 8.69 0.74
C LEU A 113 20.39 10.11 0.18
N THR A 114 19.35 10.50 -0.55
CA THR A 114 19.27 11.85 -1.12
C THR A 114 19.10 12.91 -0.03
N VAL A 115 18.20 12.68 0.93
CA VAL A 115 17.95 13.64 2.01
C VAL A 115 19.18 13.80 2.91
N ARG A 116 19.83 12.69 3.30
CA ARG A 116 21.07 12.72 4.09
C ARG A 116 22.22 13.40 3.34
N GLY A 117 22.42 13.03 2.07
CA GLY A 117 23.53 13.55 1.26
C GLY A 117 23.44 15.05 0.96
N HIS A 118 22.21 15.59 0.87
CA HIS A 118 21.98 17.01 0.57
C HIS A 118 21.52 17.83 1.77
N SER A 119 21.42 17.20 2.95
CA SER A 119 21.05 17.84 4.22
C SER A 119 19.72 18.61 4.15
N TYR A 120 18.65 17.97 3.64
CA TYR A 120 17.32 18.59 3.64
C TYR A 120 16.72 18.62 5.04
N ASP A 121 16.03 19.72 5.35
CA ASP A 121 15.42 19.97 6.66
C ASP A 121 14.04 19.35 6.82
N ALA A 122 13.38 19.11 5.70
CA ALA A 122 12.04 18.55 5.63
C ALA A 122 11.77 17.94 4.27
N ILE A 123 10.72 17.13 4.14
CA ILE A 123 10.31 16.53 2.87
C ILE A 123 8.80 16.61 2.62
N VAL A 124 8.43 16.83 1.34
CA VAL A 124 7.09 16.57 0.84
C VAL A 124 7.21 15.41 -0.16
N GLY A 125 6.53 14.31 0.12
CA GLY A 125 6.62 13.10 -0.70
C GLY A 125 5.36 12.89 -1.54
N LEU A 126 5.55 12.79 -2.87
CA LEU A 126 4.47 12.56 -3.84
C LEU A 126 4.55 11.15 -4.40
N ALA A 127 3.47 10.37 -4.22
CA ALA A 127 3.38 8.99 -4.68
C ALA A 127 2.05 8.69 -5.35
N GLY A 128 2.06 7.79 -6.34
CA GLY A 128 0.86 7.42 -7.11
C GLY A 128 0.58 5.93 -7.18
N CYS A 129 1.58 5.06 -7.07
CA CYS A 129 1.43 3.62 -7.27
C CYS A 129 1.59 2.82 -5.97
N ASP A 130 1.13 1.58 -5.97
CA ASP A 130 0.95 0.66 -4.84
C ASP A 130 2.10 0.65 -3.83
N LYS A 131 3.35 0.58 -4.29
CA LYS A 131 4.53 0.45 -3.42
C LYS A 131 5.22 1.78 -3.17
N SER A 132 4.95 2.79 -4.00
CA SER A 132 5.51 4.13 -3.80
C SER A 132 4.87 4.85 -2.61
N LEU A 133 3.57 4.59 -2.31
CA LEU A 133 2.93 5.18 -1.14
C LEU A 133 3.58 4.70 0.18
N PRO A 134 3.61 3.39 0.48
CA PRO A 134 4.24 2.93 1.72
C PRO A 134 5.76 3.20 1.73
N GLY A 135 6.45 3.11 0.60
CA GLY A 135 7.89 3.38 0.52
C GLY A 135 8.27 4.80 0.93
N LEU A 136 7.50 5.82 0.50
CA LEU A 136 7.72 7.20 0.93
C LEU A 136 7.30 7.42 2.40
N MET A 137 6.20 6.81 2.87
CA MET A 137 5.84 6.89 4.30
C MET A 137 6.91 6.25 5.19
N MET A 138 7.50 5.12 4.76
CA MET A 138 8.65 4.50 5.43
C MET A 138 9.86 5.46 5.47
N ALA A 139 10.23 6.08 4.35
CA ALA A 139 11.32 7.05 4.29
C ALA A 139 11.11 8.23 5.25
N MET A 140 9.88 8.77 5.31
CA MET A 140 9.52 9.85 6.23
C MET A 140 9.71 9.45 7.69
N CYS A 141 9.23 8.27 8.06
CA CYS A 141 9.36 7.74 9.43
C CYS A 141 10.83 7.46 9.78
N ARG A 142 11.62 6.88 8.84
CA ARG A 142 13.03 6.58 9.01
C ARG A 142 13.87 7.83 9.21
N LEU A 143 13.69 8.84 8.38
CA LEU A 143 14.40 10.12 8.45
C LEU A 143 13.97 10.98 9.64
N ASN A 144 12.72 10.88 10.00
CA ASN A 144 12.07 11.62 11.10
C ASN A 144 12.28 13.14 11.05
N VAL A 145 12.40 13.71 9.85
CA VAL A 145 12.31 15.17 9.64
C VAL A 145 10.86 15.56 9.41
N PRO A 146 10.45 16.82 9.66
CA PRO A 146 9.11 17.28 9.30
C PRO A 146 8.74 16.83 7.88
N SER A 147 7.57 16.21 7.73
CA SER A 147 7.18 15.58 6.48
C SER A 147 5.68 15.70 6.22
N VAL A 148 5.31 15.90 4.95
CA VAL A 148 3.92 15.82 4.48
C VAL A 148 3.86 14.84 3.32
N PHE A 149 2.98 13.84 3.43
CA PHE A 149 2.71 12.91 2.36
C PHE A 149 1.60 13.45 1.45
N MET A 150 1.74 13.23 0.14
CA MET A 150 0.73 13.58 -0.85
C MET A 150 0.50 12.44 -1.83
N TYR A 151 -0.74 11.99 -1.90
CA TYR A 151 -1.19 11.02 -2.90
C TYR A 151 -1.42 11.70 -4.25
N GLY A 152 -0.99 11.07 -5.35
CA GLY A 152 -1.15 11.60 -6.71
C GLY A 152 -2.57 11.62 -7.25
N GLY A 153 -3.48 10.87 -6.64
CA GLY A 153 -4.90 10.78 -7.03
C GLY A 153 -5.24 9.51 -7.82
N SER A 154 -6.51 9.14 -7.76
CA SER A 154 -7.05 7.99 -8.50
C SER A 154 -7.30 8.32 -9.97
N ILE A 155 -7.29 7.28 -10.82
CA ILE A 155 -7.77 7.36 -12.20
C ILE A 155 -9.29 7.55 -12.24
N LEU A 156 -9.79 8.19 -13.27
CA LEU A 156 -11.24 8.19 -13.55
C LEU A 156 -11.68 6.80 -14.03
N PRO A 157 -12.90 6.35 -13.68
CA PRO A 157 -13.44 5.12 -14.25
C PRO A 157 -13.68 5.26 -15.74
N GLY A 158 -13.46 4.19 -16.50
CA GLY A 158 -13.90 4.08 -17.87
C GLY A 158 -15.41 3.81 -17.97
N ARG A 159 -15.97 3.95 -19.17
CA ARG A 159 -17.39 3.63 -19.44
C ARG A 159 -17.50 2.59 -20.55
N TYR A 160 -18.09 1.45 -20.21
CA TYR A 160 -18.33 0.37 -21.16
C TYR A 160 -19.73 -0.21 -21.00
N LYS A 161 -20.50 -0.24 -22.10
CA LYS A 161 -21.89 -0.73 -22.12
C LYS A 161 -22.76 -0.17 -20.98
N GLY A 162 -22.59 1.14 -20.67
CA GLY A 162 -23.38 1.84 -19.65
C GLY A 162 -22.88 1.70 -18.20
N ASN A 163 -21.83 0.91 -17.94
CA ASN A 163 -21.27 0.70 -16.61
C ASN A 163 -19.92 1.37 -16.44
N ASP A 164 -19.57 1.70 -15.21
CA ASP A 164 -18.23 2.11 -14.82
C ASP A 164 -17.31 0.89 -14.77
N VAL A 165 -16.17 1.00 -15.46
CA VAL A 165 -15.17 -0.07 -15.57
C VAL A 165 -13.80 0.41 -15.13
N THR A 166 -12.97 -0.54 -14.71
CA THR A 166 -11.58 -0.34 -14.27
C THR A 166 -10.67 -1.35 -14.96
N VAL A 167 -9.37 -1.27 -14.75
CA VAL A 167 -8.41 -2.25 -15.28
C VAL A 167 -8.72 -3.69 -14.82
N VAL A 168 -9.34 -3.89 -13.65
CA VAL A 168 -9.72 -5.23 -13.16
C VAL A 168 -10.78 -5.86 -14.07
N ASP A 169 -11.72 -5.06 -14.59
CA ASP A 169 -12.72 -5.55 -15.56
C ASP A 169 -12.05 -6.06 -16.85
N VAL A 170 -10.88 -5.49 -17.23
CA VAL A 170 -10.08 -5.99 -18.38
C VAL A 170 -9.42 -7.33 -18.05
N PHE A 171 -8.82 -7.47 -16.86
CA PHE A 171 -8.25 -8.76 -16.42
C PHE A 171 -9.31 -9.86 -16.39
N GLU A 172 -10.51 -9.59 -15.88
CA GLU A 172 -11.63 -10.54 -15.89
C GLU A 172 -12.10 -10.86 -17.31
N ALA A 173 -12.07 -9.87 -18.23
CA ALA A 173 -12.46 -10.08 -19.63
C ALA A 173 -11.49 -11.01 -20.37
N VAL A 174 -10.22 -11.07 -19.98
CA VAL A 174 -9.26 -12.06 -20.50
C VAL A 174 -9.72 -13.48 -20.14
N GLY A 175 -10.15 -13.72 -18.90
CA GLY A 175 -10.71 -15.02 -18.49
C GLY A 175 -12.00 -15.37 -19.25
N LYS A 176 -12.90 -14.39 -19.43
CA LYS A 176 -14.13 -14.58 -20.24
C LYS A 176 -13.81 -14.91 -21.70
N TYR A 177 -12.79 -14.27 -22.27
CA TYR A 177 -12.34 -14.54 -23.63
C TYR A 177 -11.77 -15.97 -23.76
N ALA A 178 -10.94 -16.39 -22.80
CA ALA A 178 -10.39 -17.75 -22.77
C ALA A 178 -11.50 -18.81 -22.67
N ALA A 179 -12.55 -18.56 -21.88
CA ALA A 179 -13.72 -19.42 -21.75
C ALA A 179 -14.73 -19.30 -22.92
N GLY A 180 -14.43 -18.54 -23.96
CA GLY A 180 -15.35 -18.33 -25.10
C GLY A 180 -16.60 -17.49 -24.78
N ALA A 181 -16.68 -16.88 -23.61
CA ALA A 181 -17.80 -16.05 -23.16
C ALA A 181 -17.70 -14.58 -23.61
N ALA A 182 -16.57 -14.18 -24.21
CA ALA A 182 -16.36 -12.85 -24.79
C ALA A 182 -15.65 -12.98 -26.14
N THR A 183 -15.86 -12.00 -27.02
CA THR A 183 -15.18 -11.94 -28.31
C THR A 183 -13.89 -11.11 -28.23
N LYS A 184 -12.98 -11.30 -29.19
CA LYS A 184 -11.78 -10.45 -29.33
C LYS A 184 -12.16 -8.97 -29.51
N LYS A 185 -13.32 -8.69 -30.11
CA LYS A 185 -13.84 -7.33 -30.27
C LYS A 185 -14.25 -6.72 -28.92
N ASP A 186 -14.99 -7.46 -28.09
CA ASP A 186 -15.40 -7.01 -26.76
C ASP A 186 -14.16 -6.68 -25.91
N LEU A 187 -13.13 -7.55 -25.93
CA LEU A 187 -11.89 -7.33 -25.21
C LEU A 187 -11.18 -6.05 -25.70
N LYS A 188 -11.10 -5.86 -27.02
CA LYS A 188 -10.45 -4.68 -27.63
C LYS A 188 -11.18 -3.38 -27.31
N GLU A 189 -12.52 -3.38 -27.33
CA GLU A 189 -13.32 -2.22 -26.96
C GLU A 189 -13.14 -1.86 -25.47
N LEU A 190 -13.13 -2.85 -24.58
CA LEU A 190 -12.96 -2.64 -23.13
C LEU A 190 -11.57 -2.11 -22.79
N GLU A 191 -10.49 -2.68 -23.35
CA GLU A 191 -9.12 -2.25 -23.06
C GLU A 191 -8.86 -0.78 -23.43
N GLN A 192 -9.55 -0.26 -24.45
CA GLN A 192 -9.40 1.10 -24.93
C GLN A 192 -10.07 2.15 -24.03
N VAL A 193 -11.06 1.74 -23.23
CA VAL A 193 -11.87 2.67 -22.43
C VAL A 193 -11.70 2.51 -20.91
N ALA A 194 -11.11 1.40 -20.46
CA ALA A 194 -11.06 1.08 -19.02
C ALA A 194 -10.18 2.04 -18.19
N CYS A 195 -9.18 2.66 -18.83
CA CYS A 195 -8.22 3.58 -18.19
C CYS A 195 -8.17 4.91 -18.96
N PRO A 196 -9.16 5.83 -18.76
CA PRO A 196 -9.34 7.00 -19.61
C PRO A 196 -8.48 8.21 -19.23
N SER A 197 -7.78 8.19 -18.10
CA SER A 197 -6.98 9.32 -17.60
C SER A 197 -5.68 8.84 -16.94
N ASP A 198 -4.84 9.78 -16.53
CA ASP A 198 -3.80 9.54 -15.53
C ASP A 198 -4.41 9.26 -14.15
N GLY A 199 -3.62 8.73 -13.24
CA GLY A 199 -3.99 8.41 -11.87
C GLY A 199 -3.77 6.94 -11.50
N ALA A 200 -3.86 6.66 -10.20
CA ALA A 200 -3.77 5.31 -9.65
C ALA A 200 -5.08 4.54 -9.89
N CYS A 201 -5.16 3.31 -9.40
CA CYS A 201 -6.31 2.43 -9.63
C CYS A 201 -7.66 3.07 -9.28
N GLY A 202 -8.72 2.74 -10.07
CA GLY A 202 -10.06 3.31 -9.89
C GLY A 202 -10.90 2.68 -8.78
N GLY A 203 -10.46 1.56 -8.16
CA GLY A 203 -11.17 0.89 -7.06
C GLY A 203 -10.39 0.96 -5.75
N GLN A 204 -10.94 0.34 -4.69
CA GLN A 204 -10.29 0.25 -3.36
C GLN A 204 -9.22 -0.86 -3.38
N PHE A 205 -8.25 -0.71 -4.30
CA PHE A 205 -7.07 -1.52 -4.43
C PHE A 205 -5.96 -0.95 -3.56
N THR A 206 -4.72 -1.44 -3.71
CA THR A 206 -3.65 -1.09 -2.76
C THR A 206 -3.34 0.41 -2.71
N ALA A 207 -3.26 1.09 -3.87
CA ALA A 207 -2.94 2.52 -3.91
C ALA A 207 -3.98 3.37 -3.16
N ASN A 208 -5.29 3.18 -3.44
CA ASN A 208 -6.35 3.92 -2.74
C ASN A 208 -6.48 3.51 -1.27
N THR A 209 -6.22 2.24 -0.93
CA THR A 209 -6.15 1.78 0.47
C THR A 209 -5.06 2.54 1.23
N MET A 210 -3.83 2.60 0.68
CA MET A 210 -2.72 3.31 1.32
C MET A 210 -2.89 4.83 1.28
N ALA A 211 -3.64 5.37 0.32
CA ALA A 211 -4.04 6.77 0.31
C ALA A 211 -4.98 7.09 1.49
N CYS A 212 -6.01 6.27 1.72
CA CYS A 212 -6.87 6.40 2.91
C CYS A 212 -6.06 6.26 4.21
N VAL A 213 -5.09 5.32 4.25
CA VAL A 213 -4.16 5.15 5.37
C VAL A 213 -3.35 6.42 5.60
N SER A 214 -2.79 7.04 4.56
CA SER A 214 -1.95 8.24 4.72
C SER A 214 -2.69 9.40 5.38
N GLU A 215 -3.98 9.53 5.13
CA GLU A 215 -4.83 10.58 5.71
C GLU A 215 -5.21 10.27 7.16
N ILE A 216 -5.68 9.05 7.45
CA ILE A 216 -6.12 8.67 8.80
C ILE A 216 -4.95 8.51 9.79
N ILE A 217 -3.78 8.04 9.32
CA ILE A 217 -2.58 7.96 10.16
C ILE A 217 -2.03 9.35 10.51
N GLY A 218 -2.45 10.38 9.75
CA GLY A 218 -2.13 11.77 9.99
C GLY A 218 -0.96 12.33 9.17
N LEU A 219 -0.40 11.59 8.20
CA LEU A 219 0.73 12.03 7.37
C LEU A 219 0.32 12.85 6.15
N ALA A 220 -0.95 12.84 5.74
CA ALA A 220 -1.50 13.61 4.64
C ALA A 220 -2.54 14.63 5.12
N LEU A 221 -2.74 15.70 4.35
CA LEU A 221 -3.79 16.69 4.65
C LEU A 221 -5.18 16.09 4.47
N PRO A 222 -6.17 16.46 5.31
CA PRO A 222 -7.55 16.06 5.13
C PRO A 222 -8.06 16.37 3.72
N TYR A 223 -8.87 15.47 3.15
CA TYR A 223 -9.41 15.48 1.79
C TYR A 223 -8.39 15.24 0.67
N SER A 224 -7.09 15.32 0.93
CA SER A 224 -6.07 15.21 -0.11
C SER A 224 -5.96 13.82 -0.73
N SER A 225 -6.45 12.78 -0.06
CA SER A 225 -6.32 11.40 -0.52
C SER A 225 -7.46 10.92 -1.42
N GLY A 226 -8.56 11.69 -1.54
CA GLY A 226 -9.75 11.27 -2.28
C GLY A 226 -9.85 11.80 -3.72
N ALA A 227 -9.30 12.99 -4.00
CA ALA A 227 -9.49 13.65 -5.28
C ALA A 227 -8.83 12.89 -6.44
N PRO A 228 -9.52 12.66 -7.59
CA PRO A 228 -8.93 12.05 -8.78
C PRO A 228 -7.74 12.86 -9.34
N ALA A 229 -6.78 12.17 -9.97
CA ALA A 229 -5.54 12.77 -10.47
C ALA A 229 -5.73 13.91 -11.47
N PRO A 230 -6.67 13.84 -12.44
CA PRO A 230 -6.87 14.92 -13.41
C PRO A 230 -7.64 16.15 -12.87
N TYR A 231 -8.15 16.10 -11.62
CA TYR A 231 -8.92 17.21 -11.05
C TYR A 231 -8.01 18.36 -10.59
N GLU A 232 -8.43 19.61 -10.80
CA GLU A 232 -7.70 20.82 -10.36
C GLU A 232 -7.50 20.89 -8.85
N ASP A 233 -8.41 20.29 -8.07
CA ASP A 233 -8.29 20.19 -6.62
C ASP A 233 -6.96 19.52 -6.18
N ARG A 234 -6.38 18.65 -7.01
CA ARG A 234 -5.07 18.04 -6.74
C ARG A 234 -3.97 19.09 -6.62
N ASP A 235 -3.97 20.08 -7.50
CA ASP A 235 -2.96 21.14 -7.48
C ASP A 235 -3.09 22.03 -6.26
N LYS A 236 -4.31 22.26 -5.78
CA LYS A 236 -4.57 22.96 -4.52
C LYS A 236 -4.02 22.17 -3.33
N TYR A 237 -4.32 20.86 -3.22
CA TYR A 237 -3.79 20.04 -2.13
C TYR A 237 -2.27 19.95 -2.18
N ALA A 238 -1.67 19.91 -3.38
CA ALA A 238 -0.23 19.95 -3.56
C ALA A 238 0.37 21.26 -3.05
N TYR A 239 -0.22 22.39 -3.42
CA TYR A 239 0.18 23.71 -2.94
C TYR A 239 0.05 23.83 -1.42
N ASP A 240 -1.08 23.41 -0.87
CA ASP A 240 -1.34 23.46 0.57
C ASP A 240 -0.38 22.55 1.36
N SER A 241 0.00 21.38 0.80
CA SER A 241 1.03 20.51 1.38
C SER A 241 2.39 21.20 1.43
N GLY A 242 2.75 21.93 0.36
CA GLY A 242 3.96 22.77 0.31
C GLY A 242 3.97 23.91 1.32
N LYS A 243 2.81 24.49 1.63
CA LYS A 243 2.71 25.49 2.71
C LYS A 243 2.79 24.83 4.09
N GLN A 244 2.11 23.70 4.26
CA GLN A 244 2.00 23.04 5.55
C GLN A 244 3.33 22.51 6.05
N ILE A 245 4.23 22.06 5.18
CA ILE A 245 5.56 21.60 5.58
C ILE A 245 6.35 22.68 6.33
N MET A 246 6.21 23.94 5.94
CA MET A 246 6.88 25.04 6.63
C MET A 246 6.34 25.26 8.05
N ASN A 247 5.05 25.03 8.26
CA ASN A 247 4.41 25.06 9.58
C ASN A 247 4.93 23.92 10.47
N LEU A 248 5.16 22.73 9.89
CA LEU A 248 5.72 21.59 10.63
C LEU A 248 7.17 21.83 11.05
N ILE A 249 7.97 22.48 10.19
CA ILE A 249 9.35 22.89 10.55
C ILE A 249 9.31 23.86 11.73
N GLU A 250 8.45 24.89 11.68
CA GLU A 250 8.30 25.89 12.73
C GLU A 250 7.91 25.25 14.09
N LYS A 251 6.98 24.29 14.07
CA LYS A 251 6.48 23.59 15.24
C LYS A 251 7.33 22.38 15.64
N ASN A 252 8.31 21.99 14.82
CA ASN A 252 9.10 20.78 14.97
C ASN A 252 8.25 19.51 15.15
N ILE A 253 7.15 19.39 14.35
CA ILE A 253 6.32 18.19 14.32
C ILE A 253 6.89 17.22 13.29
N ARG A 254 7.22 16.01 13.72
CA ARG A 254 7.92 14.98 12.95
C ARG A 254 7.04 13.74 12.73
N PRO A 255 7.32 12.89 11.75
CA PRO A 255 6.54 11.67 11.51
C PRO A 255 6.38 10.75 12.71
N ARG A 256 7.40 10.59 13.56
CA ARG A 256 7.32 9.72 14.75
C ARG A 256 6.51 10.35 15.91
N ASP A 257 6.16 11.65 15.84
CA ASP A 257 5.16 12.27 16.72
C ASP A 257 3.73 11.95 16.27
N ILE A 258 3.55 11.65 14.97
CA ILE A 258 2.27 11.39 14.31
C ILE A 258 1.98 9.90 14.28
N VAL A 259 2.95 9.10 13.82
CA VAL A 259 2.82 7.65 13.71
C VAL A 259 3.06 7.01 15.08
N THR A 260 1.98 6.61 15.70
CA THR A 260 1.93 5.95 17.01
C THR A 260 1.19 4.63 16.90
N LYS A 261 1.20 3.79 17.95
CA LYS A 261 0.39 2.56 17.95
C LYS A 261 -1.09 2.87 17.73
N LYS A 262 -1.63 3.94 18.34
CA LYS A 262 -3.02 4.38 18.15
C LYS A 262 -3.33 4.77 16.70
N SER A 263 -2.45 5.54 16.05
CA SER A 263 -2.66 5.95 14.66
C SER A 263 -2.51 4.78 13.68
N LEU A 264 -1.68 3.78 14.00
CA LEU A 264 -1.59 2.51 13.25
C LEU A 264 -2.86 1.66 13.42
N GLU A 265 -3.47 1.62 14.61
CA GLU A 265 -4.77 0.99 14.83
C GLU A 265 -5.88 1.72 14.04
N ASN A 266 -5.87 3.06 14.01
CA ASN A 266 -6.76 3.84 13.14
C ASN A 266 -6.58 3.49 11.66
N ALA A 267 -5.32 3.34 11.23
CA ALA A 267 -5.00 2.93 9.86
C ALA A 267 -5.52 1.52 9.52
N ALA A 268 -5.35 0.55 10.42
CA ALA A 268 -5.94 -0.77 10.24
C ALA A 268 -7.48 -0.72 10.21
N THR A 269 -8.10 0.13 11.03
CA THR A 269 -9.56 0.33 11.05
C THR A 269 -10.09 0.77 9.69
N ILE A 270 -9.49 1.78 9.04
CA ILE A 270 -9.99 2.24 7.73
C ILE A 270 -9.81 1.18 6.63
N VAL A 271 -8.74 0.36 6.71
CA VAL A 271 -8.53 -0.75 5.78
C VAL A 271 -9.67 -1.77 5.89
N ALA A 272 -10.00 -2.21 7.10
CA ALA A 272 -11.10 -3.14 7.32
C ALA A 272 -12.46 -2.55 6.92
N ALA A 273 -12.72 -1.32 7.31
CA ALA A 273 -13.98 -0.62 7.06
C ALA A 273 -14.28 -0.36 5.58
N THR A 274 -13.24 -0.25 4.76
CA THR A 274 -13.36 -0.01 3.31
C THR A 274 -13.21 -1.28 2.46
N GLY A 275 -13.05 -2.46 3.08
CA GLY A 275 -12.71 -3.68 2.35
C GLY A 275 -11.44 -3.50 1.53
N GLY A 276 -10.43 -2.85 2.11
CA GLY A 276 -9.18 -2.48 1.46
C GLY A 276 -8.32 -3.68 1.06
N SER A 277 -7.15 -3.38 0.53
CA SER A 277 -6.18 -4.38 0.09
C SER A 277 -5.53 -5.11 1.27
N THR A 278 -5.38 -6.43 1.15
CA THR A 278 -4.61 -7.27 2.08
C THR A 278 -3.15 -6.83 2.19
N ASN A 279 -2.63 -6.12 1.20
CA ASN A 279 -1.28 -5.54 1.24
C ASN A 279 -1.06 -4.58 2.41
N ALA A 280 -2.11 -3.98 2.96
CA ALA A 280 -2.01 -3.17 4.18
C ALA A 280 -1.50 -3.99 5.38
N GLY A 281 -1.83 -5.30 5.46
CA GLY A 281 -1.28 -6.22 6.46
C GLY A 281 0.24 -6.40 6.39
N LEU A 282 0.85 -6.01 5.26
CA LEU A 282 2.30 -5.97 5.07
C LEU A 282 2.86 -4.56 5.28
N HIS A 283 2.14 -3.53 4.78
CA HIS A 283 2.68 -2.16 4.77
C HIS A 283 2.56 -1.46 6.12
N LEU A 284 1.52 -1.72 6.91
CA LEU A 284 1.38 -1.13 8.25
C LEU A 284 2.49 -1.60 9.21
N PRO A 285 2.81 -2.92 9.31
CA PRO A 285 3.98 -3.37 10.05
C PRO A 285 5.30 -2.76 9.56
N ALA A 286 5.48 -2.58 8.25
CA ALA A 286 6.69 -1.97 7.71
C ALA A 286 6.83 -0.49 8.12
N ILE A 287 5.75 0.30 8.07
CA ILE A 287 5.74 1.70 8.54
C ILE A 287 6.00 1.77 10.05
N ALA A 288 5.37 0.88 10.83
CA ALA A 288 5.58 0.79 12.27
C ALA A 288 7.04 0.52 12.63
N HIS A 289 7.70 -0.37 11.88
CA HIS A 289 9.09 -0.73 12.02
C HIS A 289 10.03 0.46 11.86
N GLU A 290 9.76 1.35 10.91
CA GLU A 290 10.52 2.60 10.72
C GLU A 290 10.35 3.60 11.88
N CYS A 291 9.35 3.40 12.70
CA CYS A 291 9.10 4.20 13.91
C CYS A 291 9.55 3.50 15.21
N GLY A 292 10.12 2.29 15.15
CA GLY A 292 10.43 1.49 16.33
C GLY A 292 9.19 1.00 17.10
N ILE A 293 8.05 0.87 16.41
CA ILE A 293 6.79 0.42 17.01
C ILE A 293 6.59 -1.06 16.70
N LYS A 294 6.41 -1.87 17.74
CA LYS A 294 6.01 -3.28 17.58
C LYS A 294 4.55 -3.35 17.12
N PHE A 295 4.35 -3.68 15.86
CA PHE A 295 3.05 -3.80 15.22
C PHE A 295 3.14 -4.82 14.09
N SER A 296 2.52 -5.97 14.27
CA SER A 296 2.59 -7.11 13.35
C SER A 296 1.26 -7.33 12.62
N LEU A 297 1.22 -8.34 11.75
CA LEU A 297 -0.03 -8.80 11.14
C LEU A 297 -1.07 -9.18 12.20
N ASP A 298 -0.67 -9.74 13.34
CA ASP A 298 -1.60 -10.09 14.42
C ASP A 298 -2.29 -8.85 14.99
N ASP A 299 -1.55 -7.74 15.22
CA ASP A 299 -2.14 -6.47 15.67
C ASP A 299 -3.14 -5.94 14.65
N VAL A 300 -2.82 -6.01 13.36
CA VAL A 300 -3.73 -5.62 12.26
C VAL A 300 -5.01 -6.44 12.30
N VAL A 301 -4.90 -7.76 12.43
CA VAL A 301 -6.03 -8.70 12.47
C VAL A 301 -6.94 -8.45 13.68
N GLU A 302 -6.38 -8.14 14.85
CA GLU A 302 -7.18 -7.81 16.04
C GLU A 302 -8.04 -6.55 15.85
N VAL A 303 -7.53 -5.56 15.11
CA VAL A 303 -8.32 -4.37 14.73
C VAL A 303 -9.42 -4.76 13.74
N PHE A 304 -9.12 -5.61 12.76
CA PHE A 304 -10.11 -6.03 11.75
C PHE A 304 -11.32 -6.72 12.37
N LYS A 305 -11.14 -7.57 13.38
CA LYS A 305 -12.22 -8.30 14.06
C LYS A 305 -13.29 -7.40 14.68
N ARG A 306 -12.91 -6.20 15.11
CA ARG A 306 -13.81 -5.24 15.77
C ARG A 306 -14.34 -4.12 14.88
N THR A 307 -13.95 -4.09 13.61
CA THR A 307 -14.26 -3.01 12.68
C THR A 307 -15.39 -3.38 11.74
N PRO A 308 -16.47 -2.57 11.60
CA PRO A 308 -17.52 -2.84 10.64
C PRO A 308 -17.08 -2.52 9.21
N TYR A 309 -17.60 -3.27 8.22
CA TYR A 309 -17.44 -2.98 6.80
C TYR A 309 -18.53 -1.99 6.35
N ILE A 310 -18.15 -0.78 5.95
CA ILE A 310 -19.10 0.33 5.70
C ILE A 310 -19.02 0.92 4.29
N ALA A 311 -17.95 0.67 3.53
CA ALA A 311 -17.75 1.29 2.21
C ALA A 311 -18.01 0.29 1.08
N ASP A 312 -19.03 0.56 0.23
CA ASP A 312 -19.46 -0.33 -0.86
C ASP A 312 -18.59 -0.15 -2.11
N LEU A 313 -17.29 -0.48 -2.02
CA LEU A 313 -16.28 -0.18 -3.03
C LEU A 313 -15.84 -1.41 -3.83
N LYS A 314 -15.59 -1.24 -5.14
CA LYS A 314 -14.96 -2.26 -5.97
C LYS A 314 -13.58 -2.63 -5.40
N PRO A 315 -13.19 -3.94 -5.43
CA PRO A 315 -13.81 -5.03 -6.18
C PRO A 315 -14.95 -5.75 -5.43
N GLY A 316 -15.09 -5.59 -4.12
CA GLY A 316 -16.12 -6.26 -3.30
C GLY A 316 -17.51 -5.63 -3.40
N GLY A 317 -17.59 -4.36 -3.78
CA GLY A 317 -18.82 -3.56 -3.90
C GLY A 317 -19.01 -2.96 -5.28
N GLN A 318 -19.83 -1.90 -5.36
CA GLN A 318 -20.34 -1.33 -6.61
C GLN A 318 -19.58 -0.08 -7.06
N TYR A 319 -19.13 0.75 -6.09
CA TYR A 319 -18.63 2.10 -6.35
C TYR A 319 -17.11 2.12 -6.57
N VAL A 320 -16.64 3.19 -7.22
CA VAL A 320 -15.22 3.44 -7.51
C VAL A 320 -14.63 4.55 -6.63
N ALA A 321 -13.32 4.76 -6.70
CA ALA A 321 -12.63 5.77 -5.88
C ALA A 321 -13.16 7.20 -6.10
N LYS A 322 -13.54 7.56 -7.33
CA LYS A 322 -14.18 8.83 -7.66
C LYS A 322 -15.46 9.06 -6.85
N ASP A 323 -16.27 8.02 -6.67
CA ASP A 323 -17.53 8.12 -5.93
C ASP A 323 -17.29 8.40 -4.44
N VAL A 324 -16.20 7.93 -3.86
CA VAL A 324 -15.79 8.29 -2.48
C VAL A 324 -15.53 9.79 -2.39
N TYR A 325 -14.80 10.36 -3.36
CA TYR A 325 -14.55 11.79 -3.39
C TYR A 325 -15.84 12.61 -3.49
N GLU A 326 -16.74 12.22 -4.37
CA GLU A 326 -18.03 12.87 -4.55
C GLU A 326 -18.97 12.70 -3.33
N ALA A 327 -18.82 11.61 -2.57
CA ALA A 327 -19.56 11.38 -1.33
C ALA A 327 -19.08 12.24 -0.15
N GLY A 328 -17.93 12.93 -0.26
CA GLY A 328 -17.36 13.77 0.78
C GLY A 328 -15.91 13.41 1.14
N GLY A 329 -15.27 12.52 0.36
CA GLY A 329 -13.85 12.15 0.49
C GLY A 329 -13.56 11.21 1.66
N VAL A 330 -12.28 11.00 1.91
CA VAL A 330 -11.81 10.15 3.03
C VAL A 330 -12.29 10.65 4.40
N PRO A 331 -12.40 11.98 4.66
CA PRO A 331 -12.88 12.48 5.96
C PRO A 331 -14.29 11.99 6.35
N ILE A 332 -15.18 11.70 5.39
CA ILE A 332 -16.52 11.17 5.74
C ILE A 332 -16.43 9.73 6.26
N ILE A 333 -15.50 8.92 5.74
CA ILE A 333 -15.22 7.57 6.24
C ILE A 333 -14.68 7.67 7.67
N ILE A 334 -13.67 8.54 7.87
CA ILE A 334 -13.05 8.76 9.18
C ILE A 334 -14.10 9.25 10.19
N LYS A 335 -14.93 10.23 9.81
CA LYS A 335 -16.01 10.76 10.67
C LYS A 335 -17.00 9.67 11.08
N THR A 336 -17.42 8.84 10.13
CA THR A 336 -18.36 7.73 10.38
C THR A 336 -17.79 6.74 11.39
N LEU A 337 -16.52 6.38 11.25
CA LEU A 337 -15.83 5.47 12.17
C LEU A 337 -15.58 6.11 13.54
N PHE A 338 -15.25 7.40 13.58
CA PHE A 338 -15.06 8.15 14.82
C PHE A 338 -16.34 8.25 15.61
N ASP A 339 -17.46 8.59 14.97
CA ASP A 339 -18.77 8.67 15.61
C ASP A 339 -19.27 7.31 16.14
N GLY A 340 -18.80 6.22 15.52
CA GLY A 340 -19.05 4.86 15.98
C GLY A 340 -18.15 4.41 17.13
N GLY A 341 -17.16 5.21 17.54
CA GLY A 341 -16.21 4.88 18.61
C GLY A 341 -15.12 3.90 18.21
N PHE A 342 -14.83 3.76 16.90
CA PHE A 342 -13.82 2.83 16.37
C PHE A 342 -12.42 3.44 16.25
N LEU A 343 -12.26 4.75 16.46
CA LEU A 343 -11.02 5.47 16.25
C LEU A 343 -10.51 6.18 17.51
N HIS A 344 -9.21 6.31 17.61
CA HIS A 344 -8.52 7.17 18.57
C HIS A 344 -8.46 8.60 18.01
N GLY A 345 -9.23 9.53 18.57
CA GLY A 345 -9.32 10.91 18.10
C GLY A 345 -8.14 11.80 18.50
N ASP A 346 -7.40 11.41 19.53
CA ASP A 346 -6.29 12.17 20.14
C ASP A 346 -4.96 12.07 19.35
N CYS A 347 -4.93 11.38 18.23
CA CYS A 347 -3.74 11.23 17.40
C CYS A 347 -3.37 12.55 16.71
N MET A 348 -2.10 12.97 16.82
CA MET A 348 -1.55 14.13 16.12
C MET A 348 -1.54 13.91 14.59
N THR A 349 -1.67 14.99 13.83
CA THR A 349 -1.61 14.96 12.37
C THR A 349 -0.72 16.08 11.81
N VAL A 350 -0.41 16.01 10.51
CA VAL A 350 0.37 17.05 9.80
C VAL A 350 -0.29 18.43 9.80
N THR A 351 -1.57 18.55 10.18
CA THR A 351 -2.20 19.88 10.34
C THR A 351 -1.72 20.60 11.61
N GLY A 352 -1.02 19.88 12.50
CA GLY A 352 -0.67 20.36 13.85
C GLY A 352 -1.87 20.38 14.80
N LYS A 353 -2.90 19.62 14.46
CA LYS A 353 -4.12 19.36 15.25
C LYS A 353 -4.32 17.85 15.38
N THR A 354 -5.17 17.45 16.31
CA THR A 354 -5.57 16.05 16.46
C THR A 354 -6.50 15.59 15.32
N LEU A 355 -6.67 14.28 15.20
CA LEU A 355 -7.62 13.69 14.24
C LEU A 355 -9.05 14.20 14.52
N GLU A 356 -9.49 14.20 15.77
CA GLU A 356 -10.80 14.70 16.20
C GLU A 356 -11.01 16.17 15.83
N GLU A 357 -10.01 17.03 16.08
CA GLU A 357 -10.09 18.45 15.73
C GLU A 357 -10.22 18.67 14.21
N ASN A 358 -9.61 17.81 13.39
CA ASN A 358 -9.73 17.87 11.94
C ASN A 358 -11.10 17.41 11.42
N LEU A 359 -11.87 16.67 12.22
CA LEU A 359 -13.23 16.24 11.87
C LEU A 359 -14.29 17.30 12.17
N ASN A 360 -13.92 18.41 12.83
CA ASN A 360 -14.85 19.51 13.06
C ASN A 360 -15.36 20.09 11.74
N GLY A 361 -16.68 20.08 11.56
CA GLY A 361 -17.34 20.56 10.34
C GLY A 361 -17.48 19.51 9.23
N VAL A 362 -16.95 18.29 9.40
CA VAL A 362 -17.24 17.17 8.50
C VAL A 362 -18.65 16.66 8.78
N VAL A 363 -19.51 16.70 7.77
CA VAL A 363 -20.93 16.31 7.88
C VAL A 363 -21.17 15.08 7.01
N PHE A 364 -21.79 14.05 7.59
CA PHE A 364 -22.23 12.88 6.85
C PHE A 364 -23.40 13.25 5.93
N ASN A 365 -23.28 12.98 4.64
CA ASN A 365 -24.33 13.17 3.66
C ASN A 365 -25.22 11.93 3.58
N GLU A 366 -26.43 11.99 4.11
CA GLU A 366 -27.37 10.85 4.13
C GLU A 366 -27.90 10.47 2.73
N ASN A 367 -27.77 11.35 1.73
CA ASN A 367 -28.22 11.08 0.36
C ASN A 367 -27.24 10.26 -0.47
N GLN A 368 -25.98 10.13 -0.03
CA GLN A 368 -24.99 9.28 -0.67
C GLN A 368 -25.19 7.80 -0.28
N LYS A 369 -24.71 6.87 -1.13
CA LYS A 369 -24.88 5.42 -0.94
C LYS A 369 -23.56 4.68 -0.86
N VAL A 370 -22.43 5.38 -1.03
CA VAL A 370 -21.09 4.80 -1.10
C VAL A 370 -20.61 4.35 0.28
N ILE A 371 -20.86 5.19 1.30
CA ILE A 371 -20.46 4.94 2.68
C ILE A 371 -21.71 4.74 3.53
N ARG A 372 -21.82 3.59 4.19
CA ARG A 372 -22.92 3.27 5.10
C ARG A 372 -22.67 3.92 6.47
N PRO A 373 -23.73 4.31 7.20
CA PRO A 373 -23.60 4.70 8.60
C PRO A 373 -23.03 3.52 9.44
N TYR A 374 -22.24 3.83 10.46
CA TYR A 374 -21.60 2.80 11.31
C TYR A 374 -22.60 1.84 11.99
N ASN A 375 -23.81 2.31 12.27
CA ASN A 375 -24.90 1.53 12.88
C ASN A 375 -25.75 0.71 11.88
N LYS A 376 -25.45 0.84 10.56
CA LYS A 376 -26.05 0.05 9.47
C LYS A 376 -24.98 -0.35 8.46
N PRO A 377 -23.92 -1.06 8.89
CA PRO A 377 -22.83 -1.47 8.01
C PRO A 377 -23.30 -2.48 6.96
N LEU A 378 -22.43 -2.74 5.97
CA LEU A 378 -22.60 -3.83 5.00
C LEU A 378 -22.37 -5.19 5.69
N SER A 379 -21.40 -5.23 6.62
CA SER A 379 -21.13 -6.36 7.50
C SER A 379 -20.70 -5.84 8.88
N PRO A 380 -21.05 -6.53 9.97
CA PRO A 380 -20.64 -6.15 11.32
C PRO A 380 -19.13 -6.31 11.56
N THR A 381 -18.44 -7.13 10.74
CA THR A 381 -16.99 -7.33 10.75
C THR A 381 -16.38 -6.85 9.45
N GLY A 382 -15.12 -6.43 9.48
CA GLY A 382 -14.43 -5.86 8.34
C GLY A 382 -14.32 -6.78 7.14
N GLY A 383 -14.08 -6.19 5.97
CA GLY A 383 -13.98 -6.92 4.69
C GLY A 383 -12.68 -7.71 4.51
N VAL A 384 -11.83 -7.80 5.53
CA VAL A 384 -10.56 -8.52 5.52
C VAL A 384 -10.41 -9.29 6.85
N VAL A 385 -9.94 -10.52 6.78
CA VAL A 385 -9.83 -11.44 7.92
C VAL A 385 -8.44 -12.06 7.98
N GLY A 386 -7.90 -12.21 9.19
CA GLY A 386 -6.69 -13.01 9.44
C GLY A 386 -7.04 -14.46 9.73
N LEU A 387 -6.21 -15.38 9.24
CA LEU A 387 -6.37 -16.81 9.44
C LEU A 387 -5.14 -17.39 10.15
N LYS A 388 -5.36 -18.38 11.02
CA LYS A 388 -4.30 -19.18 11.66
C LYS A 388 -4.65 -20.67 11.65
N GLY A 389 -3.65 -21.51 11.79
CA GLY A 389 -3.81 -22.96 11.89
C GLY A 389 -2.50 -23.69 11.62
N ASN A 390 -2.55 -25.04 11.54
CA ASN A 390 -1.35 -25.84 11.30
C ASN A 390 -0.73 -25.60 9.91
N LEU A 391 -1.49 -25.01 8.96
CA LEU A 391 -1.00 -24.63 7.65
C LEU A 391 -0.42 -23.20 7.65
N ALA A 392 -0.87 -22.32 8.56
CA ALA A 392 -0.41 -20.94 8.69
C ALA A 392 -0.17 -20.59 10.18
N PRO A 393 0.82 -21.20 10.85
CA PRO A 393 1.06 -20.94 12.27
C PRO A 393 1.44 -19.47 12.58
N ASP A 394 2.14 -18.80 11.67
CA ASP A 394 2.49 -17.38 11.80
C ASP A 394 1.39 -16.43 11.27
N GLY A 395 0.32 -16.99 10.69
CA GLY A 395 -0.81 -16.25 10.15
C GLY A 395 -0.87 -16.22 8.64
N ALA A 396 -2.03 -15.81 8.16
CA ALA A 396 -2.37 -15.54 6.76
C ALA A 396 -3.48 -14.49 6.72
N ILE A 397 -3.78 -13.95 5.54
CA ILE A 397 -4.78 -12.90 5.35
C ILE A 397 -5.67 -13.22 4.15
N VAL A 398 -6.97 -12.93 4.28
CA VAL A 398 -7.95 -13.11 3.22
C VAL A 398 -8.90 -11.91 3.14
N LYS A 399 -9.24 -11.49 1.92
CA LYS A 399 -10.30 -10.52 1.67
C LYS A 399 -11.63 -11.26 1.56
N VAL A 400 -12.58 -10.88 2.41
CA VAL A 400 -13.94 -11.46 2.45
C VAL A 400 -15.01 -10.48 1.99
N ALA A 401 -14.67 -9.22 1.76
CA ALA A 401 -15.59 -8.22 1.23
C ALA A 401 -16.21 -8.68 -0.09
N GLY A 402 -17.56 -8.74 -0.14
CA GLY A 402 -18.31 -9.14 -1.31
C GLY A 402 -18.36 -10.66 -1.56
N LEU A 403 -17.94 -11.50 -0.60
CA LEU A 403 -18.13 -12.95 -0.66
C LEU A 403 -19.43 -13.35 0.04
N ASP A 404 -20.20 -14.22 -0.61
CA ASP A 404 -21.40 -14.85 -0.02
C ASP A 404 -21.06 -16.01 0.93
N ASN A 405 -19.89 -16.64 0.73
CA ASN A 405 -19.42 -17.75 1.54
C ASN A 405 -17.92 -17.58 1.87
N THR A 406 -17.59 -17.65 3.14
CA THR A 406 -16.24 -17.52 3.70
C THR A 406 -15.64 -18.84 4.12
N PHE A 407 -16.38 -19.95 3.96
CA PHE A 407 -15.94 -21.32 4.26
C PHE A 407 -15.68 -22.11 2.99
N PHE A 408 -14.54 -22.80 2.94
CA PHE A 408 -14.20 -23.73 1.86
C PHE A 408 -13.41 -24.93 2.40
N GLU A 409 -13.76 -26.10 1.93
CA GLU A 409 -13.06 -27.34 2.21
C GLU A 409 -12.80 -28.07 0.90
N GLY A 410 -11.55 -28.40 0.62
CA GLY A 410 -11.18 -28.99 -0.67
C GLY A 410 -9.83 -29.68 -0.67
N TYR A 411 -9.47 -30.24 -1.81
CA TYR A 411 -8.23 -30.99 -1.98
C TYR A 411 -7.17 -30.11 -2.69
N ALA A 412 -5.94 -30.17 -2.19
CA ALA A 412 -4.82 -29.41 -2.71
C ALA A 412 -4.46 -29.82 -4.15
N ARG A 413 -4.23 -28.83 -5.00
CA ARG A 413 -3.47 -28.91 -6.25
C ARG A 413 -2.31 -27.93 -6.17
N CYS A 414 -1.08 -28.45 -6.14
CA CYS A 414 0.12 -27.68 -5.80
C CYS A 414 0.90 -27.22 -7.03
N PHE A 415 1.34 -25.97 -7.00
CA PHE A 415 2.21 -25.35 -7.99
C PHE A 415 3.35 -24.61 -7.28
N ASP A 416 4.55 -24.66 -7.84
CA ASP A 416 5.73 -24.03 -7.27
C ASP A 416 6.06 -22.66 -7.88
N CYS A 417 5.18 -22.12 -8.72
CA CYS A 417 5.19 -20.76 -9.25
C CYS A 417 3.81 -20.35 -9.77
N GLU A 418 3.58 -19.04 -9.97
CA GLU A 418 2.33 -18.52 -10.53
C GLU A 418 2.11 -18.95 -11.98
N GLU A 419 3.18 -19.04 -12.79
CA GLU A 419 3.10 -19.35 -14.22
C GLU A 419 2.44 -20.70 -14.47
N ASP A 420 2.86 -21.73 -13.75
CA ASP A 420 2.30 -23.09 -13.88
C ASP A 420 0.83 -23.14 -13.42
N ALA A 421 0.52 -22.41 -12.33
CA ALA A 421 -0.86 -22.28 -11.85
C ALA A 421 -1.75 -21.54 -12.86
N PHE A 422 -1.24 -20.47 -13.46
CA PHE A 422 -1.95 -19.70 -14.48
C PHE A 422 -2.18 -20.51 -15.76
N GLU A 423 -1.19 -21.28 -16.20
CA GLU A 423 -1.32 -22.19 -17.35
C GLU A 423 -2.42 -23.23 -17.09
N CYS A 424 -2.42 -23.87 -15.92
CA CYS A 424 -3.46 -24.81 -15.50
C CYS A 424 -4.85 -24.14 -15.54
N VAL A 425 -5.00 -22.97 -14.91
CA VAL A 425 -6.28 -22.25 -14.87
C VAL A 425 -6.74 -21.80 -16.26
N SER A 426 -5.83 -21.29 -17.07
CA SER A 426 -6.17 -20.82 -18.44
C SER A 426 -6.70 -21.93 -19.34
N ASN A 427 -6.25 -23.17 -19.10
CA ASN A 427 -6.69 -24.36 -19.83
C ASN A 427 -7.85 -25.11 -19.13
N GLU A 428 -8.48 -24.50 -18.11
CA GLU A 428 -9.51 -25.13 -17.27
C GLU A 428 -9.08 -26.50 -16.69
N GLY A 429 -7.77 -26.64 -16.38
CA GLY A 429 -7.15 -27.87 -15.90
C GLY A 429 -7.36 -28.15 -14.40
N TYR A 430 -8.36 -27.52 -13.78
CA TYR A 430 -8.73 -27.70 -12.37
C TYR A 430 -10.11 -28.33 -12.23
N GLU A 431 -10.39 -28.89 -11.05
CA GLU A 431 -11.68 -29.48 -10.71
C GLU A 431 -12.42 -28.64 -9.65
N THR A 432 -13.78 -28.70 -9.70
CA THR A 432 -14.59 -28.09 -8.64
C THR A 432 -14.29 -28.76 -7.29
N GLY A 433 -14.04 -27.98 -6.26
CA GLY A 433 -13.68 -28.48 -4.93
C GLY A 433 -12.17 -28.55 -4.68
N GLU A 434 -11.35 -28.08 -5.61
CA GLU A 434 -9.90 -27.99 -5.38
C GLU A 434 -9.50 -26.69 -4.68
N VAL A 435 -8.40 -26.78 -3.93
CA VAL A 435 -7.64 -25.64 -3.40
C VAL A 435 -6.33 -25.54 -4.19
N ILE A 436 -6.21 -24.53 -5.01
CA ILE A 436 -4.97 -24.25 -5.75
C ILE A 436 -3.96 -23.66 -4.76
N VAL A 437 -2.82 -24.35 -4.60
CA VAL A 437 -1.73 -23.98 -3.67
C VAL A 437 -0.55 -23.48 -4.49
N ILE A 438 -0.26 -22.17 -4.42
CA ILE A 438 0.88 -21.56 -5.12
C ILE A 438 1.98 -21.25 -4.11
N ARG A 439 3.12 -21.92 -4.23
CA ARG A 439 4.22 -21.92 -3.27
C ARG A 439 5.46 -21.22 -3.82
N TYR A 440 6.40 -20.90 -2.90
CA TYR A 440 7.70 -20.27 -3.21
C TYR A 440 7.54 -18.89 -3.86
N GLU A 441 6.43 -18.22 -3.58
CA GLU A 441 6.17 -16.83 -3.97
C GLU A 441 6.21 -15.85 -2.77
N GLY A 442 6.69 -16.33 -1.61
CA GLY A 442 6.89 -15.52 -0.41
C GLY A 442 8.04 -14.52 -0.53
N PRO A 443 8.29 -13.71 0.53
CA PRO A 443 9.29 -12.63 0.51
C PRO A 443 10.68 -13.09 0.07
N LYS A 444 11.13 -14.24 0.58
CA LYS A 444 12.46 -14.78 0.34
C LYS A 444 12.51 -15.72 -0.87
N GLY A 445 11.53 -16.62 -0.97
CA GLY A 445 11.51 -17.69 -1.96
C GLY A 445 11.18 -17.22 -3.37
N GLY A 446 10.17 -16.39 -3.51
CA GLY A 446 9.90 -15.63 -4.73
C GLY A 446 10.34 -14.19 -4.52
N PRO A 447 11.67 -13.86 -4.62
CA PRO A 447 12.16 -12.59 -4.10
C PRO A 447 11.30 -11.42 -4.52
N GLY A 448 10.77 -10.67 -3.53
CA GLY A 448 9.79 -9.62 -3.76
C GLY A 448 8.34 -10.02 -3.54
N MET A 449 8.04 -11.25 -3.08
CA MET A 449 6.69 -11.67 -2.68
C MET A 449 5.63 -11.20 -3.68
N ARG A 450 5.70 -11.73 -4.93
CA ARG A 450 4.89 -11.20 -6.03
C ARG A 450 3.39 -11.20 -5.72
N GLU A 451 2.72 -10.22 -6.30
CA GLU A 451 1.28 -10.05 -6.22
C GLU A 451 0.61 -10.66 -7.44
N MET A 452 -0.35 -11.53 -7.23
CA MET A 452 -0.99 -12.31 -8.28
C MET A 452 -2.42 -11.81 -8.51
N LEU A 453 -2.77 -11.54 -9.77
CA LEU A 453 -4.13 -11.18 -10.20
C LEU A 453 -4.55 -11.99 -11.43
N SER A 454 -3.63 -12.33 -12.32
CA SER A 454 -3.97 -13.00 -13.58
C SER A 454 -4.67 -14.34 -13.36
N THR A 455 -4.17 -15.17 -12.46
CA THR A 455 -4.77 -16.46 -12.08
C THR A 455 -6.14 -16.28 -11.45
N THR A 456 -6.30 -15.35 -10.50
CA THR A 456 -7.57 -15.11 -9.81
C THR A 456 -8.63 -14.48 -10.71
N ALA A 457 -8.22 -13.57 -11.61
CA ALA A 457 -9.11 -12.94 -12.57
C ALA A 457 -9.56 -13.92 -13.67
N ALA A 458 -8.69 -14.83 -14.09
CA ALA A 458 -9.04 -15.90 -15.03
C ALA A 458 -10.13 -16.81 -14.43
N LEU A 459 -9.97 -17.28 -13.19
CA LEU A 459 -11.00 -18.06 -12.47
C LEU A 459 -12.32 -17.29 -12.34
N SER A 460 -12.25 -16.01 -11.98
CA SER A 460 -13.45 -15.15 -11.90
C SER A 460 -14.14 -15.01 -13.26
N GLY A 461 -13.36 -14.79 -14.32
CA GLY A 461 -13.86 -14.69 -15.70
C GLY A 461 -14.53 -15.98 -16.21
N GLN A 462 -14.03 -17.14 -15.81
CA GLN A 462 -14.58 -18.47 -16.10
C GLN A 462 -15.80 -18.83 -15.24
N GLY A 463 -16.19 -17.98 -14.27
CA GLY A 463 -17.29 -18.26 -13.36
C GLY A 463 -16.99 -19.35 -12.33
N ALA A 464 -15.70 -19.57 -12.03
CA ALA A 464 -15.23 -20.53 -11.04
C ALA A 464 -15.19 -19.98 -9.60
N GLY A 465 -15.56 -18.73 -9.40
CA GLY A 465 -15.67 -18.11 -8.08
C GLY A 465 -16.59 -18.94 -7.16
N GLY A 466 -16.09 -19.31 -5.98
CA GLY A 466 -16.80 -20.18 -5.03
C GLY A 466 -16.74 -21.68 -5.32
N LYS A 467 -16.21 -22.11 -6.48
CA LYS A 467 -15.99 -23.51 -6.82
C LYS A 467 -14.58 -23.99 -6.53
N VAL A 468 -13.63 -23.06 -6.50
CA VAL A 468 -12.21 -23.27 -6.25
C VAL A 468 -11.72 -22.19 -5.31
N ALA A 469 -10.85 -22.54 -4.37
CA ALA A 469 -10.13 -21.57 -3.53
C ALA A 469 -8.65 -21.54 -3.91
N LEU A 470 -7.96 -20.43 -3.58
CA LEU A 470 -6.53 -20.28 -3.79
C LEU A 470 -5.83 -19.94 -2.48
N ILE A 471 -4.65 -20.51 -2.27
CA ILE A 471 -3.78 -20.16 -1.15
C ILE A 471 -2.33 -19.97 -1.61
N THR A 472 -1.59 -19.06 -0.95
CA THR A 472 -0.19 -18.77 -1.31
C THR A 472 0.60 -18.19 -0.14
N ASP A 473 1.91 -18.43 -0.14
CA ASP A 473 2.87 -17.69 0.69
C ASP A 473 3.27 -16.33 0.08
N GLY A 474 2.87 -16.08 -1.17
CA GLY A 474 2.93 -14.79 -1.84
C GLY A 474 1.75 -13.88 -1.50
N ARG A 475 1.33 -13.05 -2.47
CA ARG A 475 0.22 -12.11 -2.32
C ARG A 475 -0.80 -12.25 -3.44
N PHE A 476 -2.04 -11.90 -3.13
CA PHE A 476 -3.05 -11.62 -4.15
C PHE A 476 -3.31 -10.12 -4.25
N SER A 477 -3.62 -9.65 -5.45
CA SER A 477 -3.92 -8.24 -5.72
C SER A 477 -5.11 -7.74 -4.89
N GLY A 478 -5.08 -6.46 -4.53
CA GLY A 478 -6.24 -5.79 -3.93
C GLY A 478 -7.49 -5.81 -4.81
N GLY A 479 -7.35 -6.06 -6.11
CA GLY A 479 -8.43 -6.25 -7.09
C GLY A 479 -9.00 -7.67 -7.16
N THR A 480 -8.42 -8.64 -6.44
CA THR A 480 -8.83 -10.05 -6.45
C THR A 480 -10.25 -10.24 -5.93
N ARG A 481 -11.00 -11.14 -6.59
CA ARG A 481 -12.29 -11.67 -6.16
C ARG A 481 -12.19 -13.17 -5.89
N GLY A 482 -13.03 -13.69 -5.03
CA GLY A 482 -13.03 -15.10 -4.61
C GLY A 482 -12.24 -15.34 -3.31
N LEU A 483 -12.32 -16.57 -2.81
CA LEU A 483 -11.66 -16.96 -1.58
C LEU A 483 -10.17 -17.22 -1.84
N CYS A 484 -9.36 -16.18 -1.70
CA CYS A 484 -7.93 -16.16 -2.00
C CYS A 484 -7.14 -15.75 -0.76
N VAL A 485 -6.44 -16.71 -0.14
CA VAL A 485 -5.65 -16.52 1.08
C VAL A 485 -4.19 -16.29 0.72
N GLY A 486 -3.65 -15.14 1.10
CA GLY A 486 -2.24 -14.78 0.91
C GLY A 486 -1.47 -14.65 2.22
N HIS A 487 -0.18 -14.32 2.09
CA HIS A 487 0.75 -14.08 3.22
C HIS A 487 0.87 -15.28 4.17
N ILE A 488 0.70 -16.51 3.67
CA ILE A 488 0.82 -17.69 4.53
C ILE A 488 2.24 -17.75 5.10
N GLY A 489 2.31 -17.74 6.41
CA GLY A 489 3.56 -17.80 7.13
C GLY A 489 3.64 -18.97 8.11
N PRO A 490 4.86 -19.55 8.24
CA PRO A 490 6.11 -19.28 7.50
C PRO A 490 6.04 -19.67 6.01
N GLU A 491 6.76 -18.93 5.14
CA GLU A 491 6.79 -19.21 3.70
C GLU A 491 7.45 -20.55 3.34
N ALA A 492 7.17 -21.06 2.14
CA ALA A 492 7.68 -22.33 1.67
C ALA A 492 9.22 -22.38 1.60
N ALA A 493 9.87 -21.28 1.21
CA ALA A 493 11.32 -21.22 1.04
C ALA A 493 12.13 -21.45 2.32
N ILE A 494 11.53 -21.23 3.48
CA ILE A 494 12.13 -21.48 4.79
C ILE A 494 11.57 -22.76 5.46
N GLY A 495 10.85 -23.59 4.71
CA GLY A 495 10.28 -24.85 5.19
C GLY A 495 9.00 -24.70 6.00
N GLY A 496 8.23 -23.62 5.74
CA GLY A 496 6.88 -23.46 6.30
C GLY A 496 5.95 -24.62 5.91
N PRO A 497 4.84 -24.84 6.64
CA PRO A 497 3.93 -25.96 6.39
C PRO A 497 3.42 -26.02 4.95
N ILE A 498 3.23 -24.88 4.28
CA ILE A 498 2.80 -24.80 2.88
C ILE A 498 3.74 -25.54 1.92
N ALA A 499 5.07 -25.58 2.22
CA ALA A 499 6.04 -26.34 1.44
C ALA A 499 5.85 -27.87 1.51
N LEU A 500 5.13 -28.32 2.53
CA LEU A 500 4.95 -29.75 2.83
C LEU A 500 3.67 -30.33 2.25
N ILE A 501 2.79 -29.48 1.71
CA ILE A 501 1.51 -29.89 1.10
C ILE A 501 1.78 -30.65 -0.20
N GLN A 502 0.98 -31.66 -0.44
CA GLN A 502 1.00 -32.49 -1.64
C GLN A 502 -0.39 -32.51 -2.28
N ASP A 503 -0.43 -32.80 -3.57
CA ASP A 503 -1.71 -32.98 -4.26
C ASP A 503 -2.59 -33.99 -3.57
N GLY A 504 -3.87 -33.64 -3.38
CA GLY A 504 -4.84 -34.46 -2.69
C GLY A 504 -4.89 -34.29 -1.17
N ASP A 505 -4.02 -33.49 -0.56
CA ASP A 505 -4.16 -33.15 0.87
C ASP A 505 -5.42 -32.30 1.08
N LYS A 506 -6.19 -32.62 2.14
CA LYS A 506 -7.44 -31.91 2.44
C LYS A 506 -7.15 -30.62 3.21
N ILE A 507 -7.61 -29.48 2.68
CA ILE A 507 -7.41 -28.14 3.24
C ILE A 507 -8.77 -27.56 3.65
N THR A 508 -8.82 -26.93 4.83
CA THR A 508 -9.98 -26.20 5.35
C THR A 508 -9.62 -24.71 5.50
N ILE A 509 -10.46 -23.85 4.90
CA ILE A 509 -10.43 -22.40 5.01
C ILE A 509 -11.75 -21.97 5.66
N ASP A 510 -11.69 -21.35 6.83
CA ASP A 510 -12.86 -20.86 7.55
C ASP A 510 -12.63 -19.39 7.94
N GLY A 511 -13.14 -18.49 7.11
CA GLY A 511 -13.01 -17.04 7.32
C GLY A 511 -13.77 -16.54 8.55
N ASP A 512 -14.86 -17.20 8.94
CA ASP A 512 -15.66 -16.81 10.10
C ASP A 512 -14.94 -17.12 11.40
N LYS A 513 -14.26 -18.29 11.45
CA LYS A 513 -13.48 -18.72 12.63
C LYS A 513 -12.01 -18.27 12.57
N GLY A 514 -11.55 -17.72 11.44
CA GLY A 514 -10.15 -17.34 11.25
C GLY A 514 -9.21 -18.56 11.18
N VAL A 515 -9.62 -19.65 10.50
CA VAL A 515 -8.86 -20.91 10.45
C VAL A 515 -8.34 -21.20 9.05
N LEU A 516 -7.06 -21.57 8.95
CA LEU A 516 -6.43 -22.18 7.77
C LEU A 516 -5.68 -23.44 8.20
N SER A 517 -6.18 -24.60 7.82
CA SER A 517 -5.61 -25.87 8.27
C SER A 517 -5.57 -26.93 7.18
N VAL A 518 -4.66 -27.89 7.33
CA VAL A 518 -4.58 -29.12 6.54
C VAL A 518 -4.87 -30.32 7.42
N ASP A 519 -5.60 -31.29 6.89
CA ASP A 519 -5.94 -32.54 7.60
C ASP A 519 -4.75 -33.50 7.58
N LEU A 520 -3.67 -33.10 8.24
CA LEU A 520 -2.45 -33.87 8.45
C LEU A 520 -2.07 -33.85 9.93
N SER A 521 -1.65 -34.98 10.45
CA SER A 521 -1.10 -35.03 11.80
C SER A 521 0.27 -34.35 11.88
N ASP A 522 0.62 -33.84 13.05
CA ASP A 522 1.96 -33.26 13.30
C ASP A 522 3.08 -34.25 12.98
N LYS A 523 2.84 -35.57 13.22
CA LYS A 523 3.78 -36.63 12.89
C LYS A 523 4.03 -36.74 11.37
N GLU A 524 2.99 -36.60 10.55
CA GLU A 524 3.13 -36.63 9.08
C GLU A 524 3.78 -35.37 8.57
N LEU A 525 3.41 -34.19 9.09
CA LEU A 525 4.07 -32.92 8.76
C LEU A 525 5.57 -32.98 9.08
N GLU A 526 5.93 -33.51 10.26
CA GLU A 526 7.34 -33.65 10.64
C GLU A 526 8.11 -34.66 9.76
N LYS A 527 7.46 -35.75 9.36
CA LYS A 527 8.02 -36.72 8.42
C LYS A 527 8.28 -36.11 7.04
N ARG A 528 7.36 -35.27 6.53
CA ARG A 528 7.52 -34.53 5.28
C ARG A 528 8.62 -33.48 5.41
N ARG A 529 8.68 -32.76 6.55
CA ARG A 529 9.71 -31.77 6.86
C ARG A 529 11.13 -32.35 6.80
N LYS A 530 11.33 -33.56 7.29
CA LYS A 530 12.63 -34.26 7.22
C LYS A 530 13.08 -34.58 5.78
N LYS A 531 12.15 -34.65 4.83
CA LYS A 531 12.43 -34.91 3.41
C LYS A 531 12.53 -33.63 2.59
N TRP A 532 11.97 -32.52 3.11
CA TRP A 532 12.00 -31.24 2.43
C TRP A 532 13.44 -30.73 2.33
N LYS A 533 13.73 -30.08 1.20
CA LYS A 533 15.01 -29.39 0.96
C LYS A 533 14.73 -27.97 0.51
N PRO A 534 15.54 -26.98 0.94
CA PRO A 534 15.43 -25.63 0.41
C PRO A 534 15.52 -25.64 -1.12
N ARG A 535 14.62 -24.89 -1.76
CA ARG A 535 14.70 -24.64 -3.20
C ARG A 535 15.72 -23.54 -3.43
N GLU A 536 16.60 -23.72 -4.40
CA GLU A 536 17.50 -22.65 -4.86
C GLU A 536 16.67 -21.59 -5.58
N THR A 537 16.97 -20.32 -5.31
CA THR A 537 16.33 -19.21 -6.02
C THR A 537 16.94 -19.06 -7.42
N ASP A 538 16.12 -18.69 -8.39
CA ASP A 538 16.57 -18.37 -9.76
C ASP A 538 17.41 -17.08 -9.83
N TYR A 539 17.47 -16.33 -8.72
CA TYR A 539 18.17 -15.05 -8.61
C TYR A 539 19.43 -15.18 -7.76
N ASN A 540 20.59 -15.20 -8.42
CA ASN A 540 21.91 -15.36 -7.79
C ASN A 540 22.73 -14.05 -7.79
N SER A 541 22.16 -12.93 -8.24
CA SER A 541 22.81 -11.61 -8.30
C SER A 541 21.80 -10.48 -8.39
N GLY A 542 22.26 -9.23 -8.25
CA GLY A 542 21.42 -8.03 -8.41
C GLY A 542 20.51 -7.74 -7.22
N THR A 543 19.48 -6.90 -7.47
CA THR A 543 18.62 -6.37 -6.41
C THR A 543 17.74 -7.44 -5.79
N LEU A 544 17.19 -8.36 -6.58
CA LEU A 544 16.34 -9.44 -6.07
C LEU A 544 17.14 -10.40 -5.19
N TRP A 545 18.40 -10.70 -5.55
CA TRP A 545 19.28 -11.48 -4.67
C TRP A 545 19.57 -10.75 -3.36
N LYS A 546 19.95 -9.46 -3.39
CA LYS A 546 20.18 -8.66 -2.17
C LYS A 546 18.96 -8.69 -1.25
N TYR A 547 17.79 -8.50 -1.83
CA TYR A 547 16.52 -8.53 -1.09
C TYR A 547 16.31 -9.89 -0.41
N SER A 548 16.49 -11.01 -1.13
CA SER A 548 16.30 -12.35 -0.57
C SER A 548 17.27 -12.69 0.59
N GLN A 549 18.44 -12.01 0.66
CA GLN A 549 19.41 -12.22 1.74
C GLN A 549 19.01 -11.53 3.05
N THR A 550 18.28 -10.40 2.97
CA THR A 550 18.00 -9.52 4.12
C THR A 550 16.54 -9.50 4.53
N VAL A 551 15.63 -9.87 3.63
CA VAL A 551 14.18 -9.75 3.89
C VAL A 551 13.72 -10.65 5.04
N GLY A 552 12.92 -10.06 5.94
CA GLY A 552 12.21 -10.73 7.02
C GLY A 552 10.87 -11.34 6.58
N SER A 553 10.10 -11.82 7.55
CA SER A 553 8.79 -12.43 7.31
C SER A 553 7.74 -11.43 6.84
N ALA A 554 6.74 -11.93 6.10
CA ALA A 554 5.57 -11.14 5.70
C ALA A 554 4.78 -10.63 6.91
N GLN A 555 4.70 -11.41 7.99
CA GLN A 555 3.98 -11.06 9.23
C GLN A 555 4.54 -9.81 9.92
N ASN A 556 5.82 -9.51 9.68
CA ASN A 556 6.50 -8.33 10.20
C ASN A 556 6.77 -7.27 9.11
N GLY A 557 6.08 -7.35 7.97
CA GLY A 557 6.14 -6.34 6.92
C GLY A 557 7.14 -6.61 5.80
N ALA A 558 7.82 -7.77 5.75
CA ALA A 558 8.85 -8.10 4.74
C ALA A 558 9.88 -6.96 4.58
N ILE A 559 10.48 -6.56 5.68
CA ILE A 559 11.47 -5.49 5.81
C ILE A 559 12.89 -6.03 5.65
N THR A 560 13.85 -5.16 5.32
CA THR A 560 15.22 -5.56 4.96
C THR A 560 16.31 -5.07 5.91
N HIS A 561 15.96 -4.42 7.04
CA HIS A 561 16.87 -3.87 8.03
C HIS A 561 16.27 -3.90 9.45
N PRO A 562 17.06 -3.68 10.54
CA PRO A 562 16.59 -3.81 11.92
C PRO A 562 15.50 -2.80 12.35
N GLY A 563 15.38 -1.64 11.69
CA GLY A 563 14.41 -0.59 12.04
C GLY A 563 14.86 0.36 13.14
N ALA A 564 13.94 1.22 13.59
CA ALA A 564 14.26 2.30 14.50
C ALA A 564 14.46 1.85 15.97
N ASP A 565 14.04 0.64 16.35
CA ASP A 565 14.30 0.08 17.69
C ASP A 565 15.80 -0.07 17.98
N GLU A 566 16.62 -0.32 16.96
CA GLU A 566 18.07 -0.48 17.06
C GLU A 566 18.84 0.76 16.59
N GLU A 567 18.14 1.84 16.26
CA GLU A 567 18.76 3.05 15.72
C GLU A 567 19.52 3.82 16.80
N THR A 568 20.80 4.06 16.59
CA THR A 568 21.64 4.87 17.48
C THR A 568 21.77 6.33 17.03
N HIS A 569 21.44 6.63 15.77
CA HIS A 569 21.56 7.97 15.17
C HIS A 569 20.40 8.26 14.23
N CYS A 570 19.41 8.99 14.70
CA CYS A 570 18.35 9.53 13.84
C CYS A 570 18.88 10.70 13.01
N TYR A 571 18.58 10.73 11.71
CA TYR A 571 19.02 11.81 10.83
C TYR A 571 18.57 13.19 11.32
N ALA A 572 17.35 13.30 11.80
CA ALA A 572 16.81 14.59 12.28
C ALA A 572 17.58 15.21 13.46
N ASP A 573 18.36 14.42 14.16
CA ASP A 573 19.10 14.83 15.36
C ASP A 573 20.59 15.11 15.11
N ILE A 574 21.05 14.94 13.86
CA ILE A 574 22.46 15.15 13.45
C ILE A 574 22.81 16.65 13.36
#